data_f877313394516a48ec54f7baffdbbae7
#
_entry.id   f877313394516a48ec54f7baffdbbae7
#
_cell.length_a   1.000
_cell.length_b   1.000
_cell.length_c   1.000
_cell.angle_alpha   90.00
_cell.angle_beta   90.00
_cell.angle_gamma   90.00
#
_symmetry.space_group_name_H-M   'P 1'
#
loop_
_entity.id
_entity.type
_entity.pdbx_description
1 polymer ?
#
loop_
_entity_poly.entity_id
_entity_poly.type
_entity_poly.pdbx_seq_one_letter_code
_entity_poly.pdbx_strand_id
1 'polypeptide(L)'
;IQEELDKRGVEIPFDVASNPEFLKEGAAIKDFMSPDRVVVGVESEKAQKLMTKLYRPFLLNNFRVIFTDVPSAEMIKYAANSMLATRISFMNDIANLCELVGADVNMVRKGIGSDSRIGSKFLYPGCGYGGSCFPKDVKALIKTAEKNGYTMRVLRAVEEVNEAQKSI
;
A
#
# COMPACT_ATOMS: atom_id res chain seq x y z
N ILE A 1 -24.32 -6.83 5.90
CA ILE A 1 -25.48 -6.46 5.04
C ILE A 1 -26.49 -7.62 5.08
N GLN A 2 -26.10 -8.86 4.73
CA GLN A 2 -27.06 -9.99 4.67
C GLN A 2 -27.80 -10.18 5.99
N GLU A 3 -27.10 -10.22 7.12
CA GLU A 3 -27.72 -10.34 8.44
C GLU A 3 -28.79 -9.26 8.73
N GLU A 4 -28.56 -8.04 8.24
CA GLU A 4 -29.49 -6.94 8.43
C GLU A 4 -30.71 -7.04 7.51
N LEU A 5 -30.52 -7.53 6.29
CA LEU A 5 -31.63 -7.84 5.37
C LEU A 5 -32.51 -8.97 5.92
N ASP A 6 -31.86 -10.02 6.45
CA ASP A 6 -32.56 -11.16 7.05
C ASP A 6 -33.42 -10.72 8.27
N LYS A 7 -32.89 -9.85 9.13
CA LYS A 7 -33.62 -9.27 10.27
C LYS A 7 -34.83 -8.46 9.84
N ARG A 8 -34.75 -7.80 8.68
CA ARG A 8 -35.85 -7.00 8.13
C ARG A 8 -36.84 -7.81 7.29
N GLY A 9 -36.55 -9.09 7.05
CA GLY A 9 -37.39 -9.97 6.24
C GLY A 9 -37.50 -9.54 4.77
N VAL A 10 -36.42 -8.90 4.23
CA VAL A 10 -36.40 -8.42 2.84
C VAL A 10 -35.28 -9.10 2.07
N GLU A 11 -35.56 -9.47 0.82
CA GLU A 11 -34.61 -10.02 -0.12
C GLU A 11 -34.22 -8.93 -1.13
N ILE A 12 -33.05 -8.35 -0.95
CA ILE A 12 -32.50 -7.35 -1.86
C ILE A 12 -31.13 -7.85 -2.36
N PRO A 13 -30.99 -8.11 -3.67
CA PRO A 13 -29.68 -8.51 -4.20
C PRO A 13 -28.70 -7.36 -4.11
N PHE A 14 -27.51 -7.64 -3.62
CA PHE A 14 -26.41 -6.67 -3.57
C PHE A 14 -25.12 -7.32 -4.02
N ASP A 15 -24.20 -6.49 -4.52
CA ASP A 15 -22.82 -6.86 -4.84
C ASP A 15 -21.89 -6.07 -3.93
N VAL A 16 -20.79 -6.69 -3.50
CA VAL A 16 -19.71 -6.03 -2.76
C VAL A 16 -18.54 -5.80 -3.70
N ALA A 17 -17.96 -4.62 -3.62
CA ALA A 17 -16.71 -4.29 -4.32
C ALA A 17 -15.71 -3.71 -3.32
N SER A 18 -14.49 -4.24 -3.30
CA SER A 18 -13.36 -3.64 -2.61
C SER A 18 -12.60 -2.77 -3.60
N ASN A 19 -12.47 -1.49 -3.30
CA ASN A 19 -11.78 -0.53 -4.16
C ASN A 19 -10.78 0.28 -3.33
N PRO A 20 -9.60 -0.29 -3.05
CA PRO A 20 -8.58 0.39 -2.26
C PRO A 20 -8.05 1.64 -2.97
N GLU A 21 -7.80 2.69 -2.19
CA GLU A 21 -7.21 3.93 -2.68
C GLU A 21 -5.67 3.90 -2.57
N PHE A 22 -4.99 4.62 -3.48
CA PHE A 22 -3.54 4.74 -3.54
C PHE A 22 -3.10 6.21 -3.69
N LEU A 23 -3.86 7.11 -3.10
CA LEU A 23 -3.64 8.55 -3.21
C LEU A 23 -2.41 8.97 -2.39
N LYS A 24 -1.65 9.91 -2.92
CA LYS A 24 -0.50 10.50 -2.23
C LYS A 24 -0.93 11.77 -1.51
N GLU A 25 -0.53 11.91 -0.26
CA GLU A 25 -0.74 13.16 0.49
C GLU A 25 -0.15 14.35 -0.27
N GLY A 26 -0.91 15.44 -0.36
CA GLY A 26 -0.54 16.63 -1.14
C GLY A 26 -0.79 16.54 -2.64
N ALA A 27 -1.10 15.36 -3.20
CA ALA A 27 -1.38 15.18 -4.63
C ALA A 27 -2.68 14.39 -4.91
N ALA A 28 -3.54 14.21 -3.93
CA ALA A 28 -4.70 13.32 -3.99
C ALA A 28 -5.64 13.61 -5.17
N ILE A 29 -5.94 14.88 -5.46
CA ILE A 29 -6.82 15.27 -6.57
C ILE A 29 -6.20 14.82 -7.91
N LYS A 30 -4.91 15.08 -8.11
CA LYS A 30 -4.21 14.69 -9.34
C LYS A 30 -4.16 13.16 -9.48
N ASP A 31 -3.86 12.47 -8.39
CA ASP A 31 -3.78 11.00 -8.39
C ASP A 31 -5.16 10.36 -8.63
N PHE A 32 -6.25 10.98 -8.15
CA PHE A 32 -7.59 10.50 -8.43
C PHE A 32 -8.01 10.73 -9.88
N MET A 33 -7.72 11.92 -10.42
CA MET A 33 -8.08 12.30 -11.79
C MET A 33 -7.23 11.61 -12.86
N SER A 34 -6.03 11.16 -12.52
CA SER A 34 -5.10 10.46 -13.42
C SER A 34 -4.30 9.42 -12.64
N PRO A 35 -4.95 8.34 -12.20
CA PRO A 35 -4.30 7.33 -11.37
C PRO A 35 -3.30 6.49 -12.16
N ASP A 36 -2.21 6.09 -11.49
CA ASP A 36 -1.26 5.11 -12.03
C ASP A 36 -1.97 3.76 -12.30
N ARG A 37 -2.93 3.41 -11.45
CA ARG A 37 -3.80 2.23 -11.55
C ARG A 37 -5.02 2.37 -10.66
N VAL A 38 -6.08 1.65 -10.99
CA VAL A 38 -7.24 1.40 -10.14
C VAL A 38 -7.30 -0.09 -9.85
N VAL A 39 -7.50 -0.48 -8.60
CA VAL A 39 -7.69 -1.88 -8.22
C VAL A 39 -9.12 -2.07 -7.74
N VAL A 40 -9.78 -3.09 -8.24
CA VAL A 40 -11.17 -3.40 -7.89
C VAL A 40 -11.32 -4.90 -7.65
N GLY A 41 -11.62 -5.26 -6.41
CA GLY A 41 -12.01 -6.62 -6.02
C GLY A 41 -13.52 -6.78 -6.17
N VAL A 42 -13.97 -7.71 -6.99
CA VAL A 42 -15.37 -8.01 -7.24
C VAL A 42 -15.58 -9.50 -7.45
N GLU A 43 -16.78 -10.00 -7.16
CA GLU A 43 -17.16 -11.40 -7.34
C GLU A 43 -18.16 -11.61 -8.48
N SER A 44 -18.76 -10.54 -9.01
CA SER A 44 -19.77 -10.63 -10.08
C SER A 44 -19.38 -9.81 -11.32
N GLU A 45 -19.75 -10.32 -12.50
CA GLU A 45 -19.63 -9.58 -13.76
C GLU A 45 -20.43 -8.27 -13.75
N LYS A 46 -21.55 -8.23 -13.06
CA LYS A 46 -22.38 -7.04 -12.93
C LYS A 46 -21.62 -5.93 -12.22
N ALA A 47 -21.01 -6.24 -11.06
CA ALA A 47 -20.18 -5.31 -10.31
C ALA A 47 -18.98 -4.86 -11.15
N GLN A 48 -18.29 -5.77 -11.85
CA GLN A 48 -17.20 -5.44 -12.74
C GLN A 48 -17.59 -4.44 -13.85
N LYS A 49 -18.75 -4.68 -14.51
CA LYS A 49 -19.26 -3.79 -15.55
C LYS A 49 -19.62 -2.39 -14.99
N LEU A 50 -20.20 -2.33 -13.81
CA LEU A 50 -20.54 -1.07 -13.15
C LEU A 50 -19.27 -0.28 -12.75
N MET A 51 -18.29 -0.93 -12.15
CA MET A 51 -17.02 -0.30 -11.80
C MET A 51 -16.23 0.15 -13.04
N THR A 52 -16.24 -0.63 -14.12
CA THR A 52 -15.69 -0.23 -15.41
C THR A 52 -16.33 1.07 -15.92
N LYS A 53 -17.66 1.14 -15.89
CA LYS A 53 -18.40 2.33 -16.32
C LYS A 53 -18.11 3.54 -15.43
N LEU A 54 -17.98 3.34 -14.12
CA LEU A 54 -17.65 4.38 -13.14
C LEU A 54 -16.28 5.01 -13.40
N TYR A 55 -15.25 4.18 -13.64
CA TYR A 55 -13.88 4.65 -13.81
C TYR A 55 -13.52 5.08 -15.24
N ARG A 56 -14.30 4.71 -16.23
CA ARG A 56 -14.04 5.03 -17.65
C ARG A 56 -13.75 6.51 -17.92
N PRO A 57 -14.46 7.49 -17.34
CA PRO A 57 -14.20 8.92 -17.59
C PRO A 57 -12.81 9.39 -17.13
N PHE A 58 -12.23 8.73 -16.11
CA PHE A 58 -10.93 9.10 -15.52
C PHE A 58 -9.75 8.41 -16.20
N LEU A 59 -10.00 7.43 -17.07
CA LEU A 59 -9.00 6.55 -17.66
C LEU A 59 -9.03 6.54 -19.20
N LEU A 60 -9.46 7.65 -19.79
CA LEU A 60 -9.67 7.76 -21.25
C LEU A 60 -8.41 7.45 -22.06
N ASN A 61 -7.23 7.83 -21.58
CA ASN A 61 -5.96 7.67 -22.28
C ASN A 61 -5.24 6.35 -21.95
N ASN A 62 -5.57 5.72 -20.83
CA ASN A 62 -4.94 4.48 -20.40
C ASN A 62 -5.80 3.80 -19.34
N PHE A 63 -6.62 2.84 -19.77
CA PHE A 63 -7.51 2.10 -18.89
C PHE A 63 -6.73 1.07 -18.08
N ARG A 64 -6.21 1.47 -16.92
CA ARG A 64 -5.43 0.63 -15.99
C ARG A 64 -6.29 0.20 -14.80
N VAL A 65 -7.36 -0.52 -15.05
CA VAL A 65 -8.12 -1.17 -13.97
C VAL A 65 -7.68 -2.61 -13.86
N ILE A 66 -7.27 -2.98 -12.66
CA ILE A 66 -6.94 -4.35 -12.28
C ILE A 66 -8.17 -4.91 -11.56
N PHE A 67 -8.87 -5.82 -12.19
CA PHE A 67 -9.94 -6.58 -11.56
C PHE A 67 -9.39 -7.85 -10.93
N THR A 68 -9.81 -8.13 -9.70
CA THR A 68 -9.43 -9.32 -8.94
C THR A 68 -10.54 -9.68 -7.95
N ASP A 69 -10.35 -10.72 -7.13
CA ASP A 69 -11.20 -11.02 -5.99
C ASP A 69 -11.04 -9.99 -4.86
N VAL A 70 -11.98 -9.96 -3.93
CA VAL A 70 -12.01 -8.99 -2.83
C VAL A 70 -10.77 -9.13 -1.91
N PRO A 71 -10.39 -10.35 -1.44
CA PRO A 71 -9.21 -10.52 -0.60
C PRO A 71 -7.90 -10.05 -1.27
N SER A 72 -7.73 -10.33 -2.56
CA SER A 72 -6.55 -9.88 -3.32
C SER A 72 -6.50 -8.36 -3.46
N ALA A 73 -7.63 -7.70 -3.72
CA ALA A 73 -7.71 -6.25 -3.81
C ALA A 73 -7.28 -5.58 -2.48
N GLU A 74 -7.78 -6.09 -1.36
CA GLU A 74 -7.40 -5.62 -0.03
C GLU A 74 -5.91 -5.85 0.25
N MET A 75 -5.41 -7.05 -0.06
CA MET A 75 -3.99 -7.40 0.13
C MET A 75 -3.06 -6.50 -0.68
N ILE A 76 -3.42 -6.15 -1.92
CA ILE A 76 -2.62 -5.25 -2.77
C ILE A 76 -2.38 -3.90 -2.08
N LYS A 77 -3.37 -3.33 -1.41
CA LYS A 77 -3.22 -2.07 -0.67
C LYS A 77 -2.21 -2.20 0.47
N TYR A 78 -2.40 -3.19 1.34
CA TYR A 78 -1.51 -3.41 2.48
C TYR A 78 -0.09 -3.76 2.04
N ALA A 79 0.06 -4.62 1.04
CA ALA A 79 1.37 -5.00 0.51
C ALA A 79 2.11 -3.80 -0.12
N ALA A 80 1.41 -2.95 -0.88
CA ALA A 80 2.00 -1.75 -1.47
C ALA A 80 2.52 -0.79 -0.40
N ASN A 81 1.72 -0.44 0.60
CA ASN A 81 2.13 0.46 1.67
C ASN A 81 3.26 -0.15 2.53
N SER A 82 3.20 -1.46 2.80
CA SER A 82 4.26 -2.18 3.51
C SER A 82 5.58 -2.20 2.74
N MET A 83 5.54 -2.33 1.42
CA MET A 83 6.75 -2.24 0.58
C MET A 83 7.37 -0.85 0.65
N LEU A 84 6.56 0.22 0.60
CA LEU A 84 7.06 1.59 0.73
C LEU A 84 7.68 1.84 2.11
N ALA A 85 7.03 1.39 3.18
CA ALA A 85 7.55 1.45 4.55
C ALA A 85 8.87 0.68 4.69
N THR A 86 8.96 -0.51 4.07
CA THR A 86 10.19 -1.31 4.05
C THR A 86 11.35 -0.55 3.40
N ARG A 87 11.12 0.14 2.30
CA ARG A 87 12.15 0.93 1.61
C ARG A 87 12.65 2.09 2.48
N ILE A 88 11.77 2.74 3.23
CA ILE A 88 12.15 3.82 4.14
C ILE A 88 13.00 3.27 5.29
N SER A 89 12.52 2.23 5.99
CA SER A 89 13.28 1.61 7.08
C SER A 89 14.62 1.05 6.62
N PHE A 90 14.66 0.38 5.46
CA PHE A 90 15.90 -0.11 4.87
C PHE A 90 16.92 1.03 4.66
N MET A 91 16.48 2.17 4.12
CA MET A 91 17.39 3.30 3.89
C MET A 91 17.81 3.98 5.20
N ASN A 92 16.98 3.98 6.22
CA ASN A 92 17.37 4.47 7.54
C ASN A 92 18.44 3.59 8.19
N ASP A 93 18.27 2.27 8.10
CA ASP A 93 19.24 1.31 8.62
C ASP A 93 20.60 1.42 7.88
N ILE A 94 20.56 1.56 6.56
CA ILE A 94 21.75 1.85 5.74
C ILE A 94 22.39 3.21 6.11
N ALA A 95 21.59 4.25 6.39
CA ALA A 95 22.11 5.55 6.77
C ALA A 95 22.88 5.48 8.10
N ASN A 96 22.33 4.80 9.09
CA ASN A 96 22.98 4.59 10.38
C ASN A 96 24.32 3.83 10.23
N LEU A 97 24.35 2.80 9.38
CA LEU A 97 25.59 2.09 9.07
C LEU A 97 26.60 2.99 8.34
N CYS A 98 26.14 3.82 7.39
CA CYS A 98 27.00 4.76 6.67
C CYS A 98 27.71 5.72 7.62
N GLU A 99 27.05 6.23 8.65
CA GLU A 99 27.67 7.08 9.67
C GLU A 99 28.82 6.36 10.40
N LEU A 100 28.63 5.08 10.71
CA LEU A 100 29.64 4.29 11.42
C LEU A 100 30.88 3.96 10.57
N VAL A 101 30.68 3.77 9.27
CA VAL A 101 31.77 3.37 8.34
C VAL A 101 32.32 4.54 7.52
N GLY A 102 31.82 5.75 7.71
CA GLY A 102 32.25 6.95 6.99
C GLY A 102 31.80 7.02 5.53
N ALA A 103 30.72 6.36 5.17
CA ALA A 103 30.14 6.41 3.83
C ALA A 103 29.11 7.54 3.69
N ASP A 104 28.99 8.12 2.49
CA ASP A 104 27.96 9.11 2.18
C ASP A 104 26.68 8.41 1.75
N VAL A 105 25.66 8.45 2.59
CA VAL A 105 24.34 7.83 2.32
C VAL A 105 23.66 8.41 1.07
N ASN A 106 23.90 9.68 0.72
CA ASN A 106 23.33 10.26 -0.49
C ASN A 106 23.94 9.64 -1.75
N MET A 107 25.25 9.34 -1.71
CA MET A 107 25.91 8.63 -2.80
C MET A 107 25.46 7.17 -2.88
N VAL A 108 25.31 6.48 -1.74
CA VAL A 108 24.74 5.13 -1.69
C VAL A 108 23.32 5.13 -2.28
N ARG A 109 22.45 6.03 -1.81
CA ARG A 109 21.09 6.20 -2.34
C ARG A 109 21.06 6.44 -3.84
N LYS A 110 21.92 7.36 -4.34
CA LYS A 110 22.03 7.65 -5.77
C LYS A 110 22.51 6.42 -6.55
N GLY A 111 23.49 5.72 -6.02
CA GLY A 111 24.05 4.51 -6.65
C GLY A 111 23.00 3.41 -6.79
N ILE A 112 22.37 2.99 -5.69
CA ILE A 112 21.37 1.92 -5.74
C ILE A 112 20.10 2.36 -6.49
N GLY A 113 19.69 3.63 -6.36
CA GLY A 113 18.50 4.16 -7.03
C GLY A 113 18.65 4.32 -8.55
N SER A 114 19.88 4.29 -9.09
CA SER A 114 20.13 4.28 -10.53
C SER A 114 19.89 2.93 -11.19
N ASP A 115 19.82 1.84 -10.42
CA ASP A 115 19.42 0.53 -10.93
C ASP A 115 17.91 0.55 -11.23
N SER A 116 17.54 0.29 -12.48
CA SER A 116 16.14 0.29 -12.92
C SER A 116 15.26 -0.72 -12.20
N ARG A 117 15.83 -1.79 -11.65
CA ARG A 117 15.12 -2.80 -10.83
C ARG A 117 14.74 -2.27 -9.47
N ILE A 118 15.46 -1.27 -8.96
CA ILE A 118 15.25 -0.64 -7.65
C ILE A 118 14.48 0.68 -7.82
N GLY A 119 15.01 1.61 -8.63
CA GLY A 119 14.49 2.96 -8.80
C GLY A 119 14.68 3.85 -7.56
N SER A 120 14.60 5.15 -7.72
CA SER A 120 15.00 6.14 -6.70
C SER A 120 13.89 6.50 -5.68
N LYS A 121 12.64 6.09 -5.93
CA LYS A 121 11.51 6.50 -5.07
C LYS A 121 11.54 5.78 -3.72
N PHE A 122 11.18 6.49 -2.65
CA PHE A 122 11.14 5.98 -1.27
C PHE A 122 12.49 5.47 -0.73
N LEU A 123 13.61 5.99 -1.24
CA LEU A 123 14.95 5.69 -0.77
C LEU A 123 15.56 6.90 -0.01
N TYR A 124 14.75 7.70 0.66
CA TYR A 124 15.24 8.86 1.41
C TYR A 124 15.29 8.52 2.90
N PRO A 125 16.48 8.52 3.52
CA PRO A 125 16.60 8.38 4.96
C PRO A 125 16.08 9.63 5.69
N GLY A 126 15.64 9.45 6.92
CA GLY A 126 15.14 10.53 7.78
C GLY A 126 14.74 9.98 9.15
N CYS A 127 13.84 10.68 9.84
CA CYS A 127 13.37 10.32 11.18
C CYS A 127 12.40 9.12 11.25
N GLY A 128 12.30 8.36 10.18
CA GLY A 128 11.35 7.25 10.07
C GLY A 128 10.06 7.64 9.34
N TYR A 129 9.21 6.65 9.09
CA TYR A 129 7.87 6.89 8.57
C TYR A 129 6.86 7.09 9.69
N GLY A 130 5.85 7.89 9.41
CA GLY A 130 4.72 8.18 10.29
C GLY A 130 3.45 8.40 9.49
N GLY A 131 2.61 9.30 10.00
CA GLY A 131 1.31 9.61 9.40
C GLY A 131 0.24 8.56 9.71
N SER A 132 -0.91 8.69 9.07
CA SER A 132 -2.09 7.86 9.33
C SER A 132 -2.07 6.51 8.61
N CYS A 133 -1.30 6.36 7.51
CA CYS A 133 -1.37 5.21 6.62
C CYS A 133 -0.31 4.14 6.92
N PHE A 134 0.97 4.46 6.81
CA PHE A 134 2.02 3.45 6.93
C PHE A 134 2.00 2.69 8.25
N PRO A 135 1.99 3.36 9.43
CA PRO A 135 2.00 2.62 10.70
C PRO A 135 0.75 1.74 10.88
N LYS A 136 -0.41 2.25 10.47
CA LYS A 136 -1.67 1.52 10.55
C LYS A 136 -1.66 0.28 9.66
N ASP A 137 -1.25 0.43 8.40
CA ASP A 137 -1.34 -0.63 7.40
C ASP A 137 -0.30 -1.73 7.65
N VAL A 138 0.93 -1.36 8.03
CA VAL A 138 1.98 -2.34 8.42
C VAL A 138 1.52 -3.14 9.64
N LYS A 139 1.04 -2.48 10.69
CA LYS A 139 0.55 -3.15 11.91
C LYS A 139 -0.68 -4.01 11.65
N ALA A 140 -1.59 -3.56 10.79
CA ALA A 140 -2.77 -4.33 10.42
C ALA A 140 -2.39 -5.61 9.67
N LEU A 141 -1.43 -5.54 8.74
CA LEU A 141 -0.97 -6.71 8.01
C LEU A 141 -0.26 -7.71 8.92
N ILE A 142 0.59 -7.24 9.85
CA ILE A 142 1.22 -8.09 10.87
C ILE A 142 0.15 -8.82 11.70
N LYS A 143 -0.87 -8.10 12.19
CA LYS A 143 -1.95 -8.70 12.98
C LYS A 143 -2.80 -9.67 12.18
N THR A 144 -3.05 -9.37 10.91
CA THR A 144 -3.78 -10.29 10.02
C THR A 144 -3.01 -11.60 9.84
N ALA A 145 -1.69 -11.53 9.65
CA ALA A 145 -0.84 -12.71 9.57
C ALA A 145 -0.88 -13.53 10.87
N GLU A 146 -0.75 -12.88 12.03
CA GLU A 146 -0.82 -13.54 13.34
C GLU A 146 -2.14 -14.30 13.56
N LYS A 147 -3.26 -13.68 13.21
CA LYS A 147 -4.58 -14.33 13.28
C LYS A 147 -4.69 -15.58 12.40
N ASN A 148 -3.89 -15.64 11.35
CA ASN A 148 -3.82 -16.80 10.44
C ASN A 148 -2.63 -17.71 10.72
N GLY A 149 -2.00 -17.61 11.88
CA GLY A 149 -0.88 -18.47 12.31
C GLY A 149 0.44 -18.22 11.57
N TYR A 150 0.60 -17.06 10.93
CA TYR A 150 1.79 -16.70 10.17
C TYR A 150 2.55 -15.52 10.80
N THR A 151 3.89 -15.62 10.80
CA THR A 151 4.75 -14.55 11.31
C THR A 151 5.34 -13.71 10.18
N MET A 152 4.97 -12.46 10.08
CA MET A 152 5.52 -11.49 9.13
C MET A 152 6.90 -10.98 9.59
N ARG A 153 7.94 -11.76 9.37
CA ARG A 153 9.30 -11.46 9.87
C ARG A 153 9.85 -10.16 9.31
N VAL A 154 9.71 -9.92 8.01
CA VAL A 154 10.21 -8.69 7.35
C VAL A 154 9.53 -7.46 7.95
N LEU A 155 8.20 -7.45 8.05
CA LEU A 155 7.48 -6.28 8.53
C LEU A 155 7.69 -6.03 10.03
N ARG A 156 7.93 -7.07 10.83
CA ARG A 156 8.34 -6.89 12.23
C ARG A 156 9.69 -6.17 12.33
N ALA A 157 10.68 -6.59 11.55
CA ALA A 157 11.97 -5.90 11.47
C ALA A 157 11.83 -4.45 10.97
N VAL A 158 10.98 -4.20 9.98
CA VAL A 158 10.68 -2.85 9.47
C VAL A 158 10.12 -1.94 10.56
N GLU A 159 9.16 -2.42 11.36
CA GLU A 159 8.61 -1.67 12.50
C GLU A 159 9.66 -1.43 13.58
N GLU A 160 10.49 -2.44 13.91
CA GLU A 160 11.56 -2.33 14.88
C GLU A 160 12.57 -1.24 14.48
N VAL A 161 13.06 -1.27 13.23
CA VAL A 161 13.94 -0.23 12.69
C VAL A 161 13.26 1.15 12.73
N ASN A 162 12.00 1.23 12.35
CA ASN A 162 11.27 2.51 12.35
C ASN A 162 11.07 3.09 13.75
N GLU A 163 10.81 2.25 14.75
CA GLU A 163 10.69 2.72 16.14
C GLU A 163 12.06 3.16 16.69
N ALA A 164 13.13 2.41 16.43
CA ALA A 164 14.49 2.79 16.83
C ALA A 164 14.92 4.12 16.21
N GLN A 165 14.59 4.34 14.93
CA GLN A 165 14.95 5.56 14.19
C GLN A 165 14.39 6.83 14.81
N LYS A 166 13.26 6.78 15.49
CA LYS A 166 12.64 7.95 16.13
C LYS A 166 13.42 8.46 17.37
N SER A 167 14.38 7.67 17.83
CA SER A 167 15.18 7.97 19.03
C SER A 167 16.63 8.34 18.69
N ILE A 168 17.00 8.35 17.42
CA ILE A 168 18.27 8.80 16.90
C ILE A 168 18.17 10.28 16.52
#